data_980a5f64c442e68e36a28e6eb316a3b6
#
_entry.id   980a5f64c442e68e36a28e6eb316a3b6
#
_cell.length_a   1.000
_cell.length_b   1.000
_cell.length_c   1.000
_cell.angle_alpha   90.00
_cell.angle_beta   90.00
_cell.angle_gamma   90.00
#
_symmetry.space_group_name_H-M   'P 1'
#
loop_
_entity.id
_entity.type
_entity.pdbx_description
1 polymer ?
#
loop_
_entity_poly.entity_id
_entity_poly.type
_entity_poly.pdbx_seq_one_letter_code
_entity_poly.pdbx_strand_id
1 'polypeptide(L)'
;RQRQMCIRDRLMPVHRLDEQPTELGHFADLTCDSDGKLSRFIDAGRSKSLLELHSLRQGEPYWIGMFLGGAYQEVMGNLHNLFGSTSAVHVRLNPRGNGYLLDHVLKGDTNADVLEEMQHDPELMLERLRQSSEAAIQRGTLQIEDARLLISHLKASLDQTTYLQG
;
A
#
# COMPACT_ATOMS: atom_id res chain seq x y z
N ARG A 1 -1.20 25.86 15.10
CA ARG A 1 -2.57 25.25 15.11
C ARG A 1 -2.75 24.16 14.04
N GLN A 2 -2.07 24.23 12.90
CA GLN A 2 -2.15 23.17 11.86
C GLN A 2 -1.51 21.84 12.29
N ARG A 3 -0.43 21.85 13.06
CA ARG A 3 0.18 20.63 13.62
C ARG A 3 -0.73 19.84 14.57
N GLN A 4 -1.74 20.44 15.15
CA GLN A 4 -2.67 19.76 16.07
C GLN A 4 -3.78 18.97 15.35
N MET A 5 -4.06 19.25 14.07
CA MET A 5 -5.05 18.48 13.30
C MET A 5 -4.52 17.14 12.80
N CYS A 6 -3.20 17.00 12.60
CA CYS A 6 -2.55 15.77 12.18
C CYS A 6 -2.20 14.81 13.34
N ILE A 7 -2.40 15.20 14.59
CA ILE A 7 -1.88 14.50 15.78
C ILE A 7 -2.84 13.44 16.34
N ARG A 8 -4.06 13.33 15.81
CA ARG A 8 -5.01 12.30 16.22
C ARG A 8 -5.36 11.45 15.00
N ASP A 9 -4.56 10.45 14.81
CA ASP A 9 -4.69 9.60 13.64
C ASP A 9 -5.91 8.71 13.75
N ARG A 10 -6.71 8.78 12.71
CA ARG A 10 -7.96 8.05 12.57
C ARG A 10 -7.69 6.76 11.83
N LEU A 11 -6.86 5.91 12.43
CA LEU A 11 -6.49 4.61 11.92
C LEU A 11 -7.26 3.53 12.66
N MET A 12 -7.75 2.55 11.91
CA MET A 12 -8.30 1.33 12.49
C MET A 12 -8.28 0.19 11.48
N PRO A 13 -8.27 -1.07 11.94
CA PRO A 13 -8.57 -2.19 11.07
C PRO A 13 -9.95 -2.01 10.42
N VAL A 14 -10.07 -2.37 9.13
CA VAL A 14 -11.33 -2.28 8.38
C VAL A 14 -11.95 -3.65 8.10
N HIS A 15 -11.41 -4.69 8.70
CA HIS A 15 -11.90 -6.07 8.62
C HIS A 15 -11.76 -6.76 9.98
N ARG A 16 -12.34 -7.95 10.12
CA ARG A 16 -12.34 -8.73 11.38
C ARG A 16 -12.84 -7.93 12.58
N LEU A 17 -13.84 -7.05 12.34
CA LEU A 17 -14.36 -6.12 13.35
C LEU A 17 -15.21 -6.81 14.44
N ASP A 18 -15.56 -8.07 14.23
CA ASP A 18 -16.23 -8.97 15.17
C ASP A 18 -15.23 -9.76 16.05
N GLU A 19 -13.93 -9.71 15.75
CA GLU A 19 -12.90 -10.34 16.54
C GLU A 19 -12.31 -9.35 17.56
N GLN A 20 -11.95 -9.84 18.73
CA GLN A 20 -11.27 -9.02 19.71
C GLN A 20 -9.79 -8.87 19.34
N PRO A 21 -9.26 -7.63 19.22
CA PRO A 21 -7.84 -7.40 19.02
C PRO A 21 -7.00 -7.93 20.19
N THR A 22 -5.89 -8.58 19.88
CA THR A 22 -4.98 -9.17 20.87
C THR A 22 -3.60 -8.54 20.86
N GLU A 23 -3.28 -7.80 19.81
CA GLU A 23 -1.98 -7.17 19.59
C GLU A 23 -2.07 -5.65 19.77
N LEU A 24 -0.91 -5.05 20.07
CA LEU A 24 -0.76 -3.60 20.16
C LEU A 24 0.38 -3.15 19.26
N GLY A 25 0.14 -2.11 18.47
CA GLY A 25 1.14 -1.58 17.55
C GLY A 25 1.12 -0.07 17.43
N HIS A 26 2.12 0.45 16.79
CA HIS A 26 2.18 1.82 16.29
C HIS A 26 2.62 1.82 14.83
N PHE A 27 2.30 2.89 14.13
CA PHE A 27 2.77 3.08 12.76
C PHE A 27 4.05 3.89 12.77
N ALA A 28 5.02 3.45 11.99
CA ALA A 28 6.22 4.22 11.68
C ALA A 28 6.34 4.36 10.17
N ASP A 29 6.95 5.45 9.73
CA ASP A 29 7.31 5.58 8.33
C ASP A 29 8.54 4.72 8.00
N LEU A 30 8.72 4.46 6.74
CA LEU A 30 9.85 3.70 6.21
C LEU A 30 10.62 4.57 5.22
N THR A 31 11.12 5.71 5.70
CA THR A 31 11.87 6.64 4.89
C THR A 31 13.33 6.71 5.33
N CYS A 32 14.24 7.12 4.42
CA CYS A 32 15.65 7.25 4.74
C CYS A 32 15.97 8.45 5.65
N ASP A 33 15.06 9.42 5.75
CA ASP A 33 15.31 10.74 6.32
C ASP A 33 14.52 11.04 7.59
N SER A 34 13.58 10.21 7.99
CA SER A 34 12.73 10.49 9.12
C SER A 34 12.44 9.28 9.99
N ASP A 35 12.41 9.52 11.30
CA ASP A 35 11.88 8.61 12.31
C ASP A 35 10.42 8.95 12.63
N GLY A 36 9.63 9.24 11.60
CA GLY A 36 8.22 9.56 11.75
C GLY A 36 7.45 8.38 12.31
N LYS A 37 6.61 8.64 13.30
CA LYS A 37 5.72 7.64 13.86
C LYS A 37 4.37 8.22 14.21
N LEU A 38 3.33 7.43 14.00
CA LEU A 38 2.00 7.69 14.50
C LEU A 38 1.85 7.02 15.87
N SER A 39 1.85 7.82 16.93
CA SER A 39 1.82 7.32 18.30
C SER A 39 0.65 7.86 19.12
N ARG A 40 -0.36 8.45 18.47
CA ARG A 40 -1.57 8.96 19.12
C ARG A 40 -2.79 8.61 18.31
N PHE A 41 -3.53 7.64 18.76
CA PHE A 41 -4.76 7.17 18.13
C PHE A 41 -5.99 7.68 18.88
N ILE A 42 -7.09 7.84 18.16
CA ILE A 42 -8.38 8.23 18.75
C ILE A 42 -8.96 7.02 19.49
N ASP A 43 -9.40 7.28 20.70
CA ASP A 43 -10.23 6.37 21.48
C ASP A 43 -11.40 7.15 22.09
N ALA A 44 -12.39 6.48 22.64
CA ALA A 44 -13.62 7.03 23.19
C ALA A 44 -13.38 8.22 24.17
N GLY A 45 -13.18 9.44 23.60
CA GLY A 45 -12.92 10.67 24.35
C GLY A 45 -11.48 10.87 24.85
N ARG A 46 -10.56 9.93 24.56
CA ARG A 46 -9.15 9.99 24.98
C ARG A 46 -8.24 9.72 23.78
N SER A 47 -6.94 9.92 23.94
CA SER A 47 -5.94 9.44 23.00
C SER A 47 -5.20 8.26 23.62
N LYS A 48 -5.00 7.20 22.83
CA LYS A 48 -4.13 6.06 23.18
C LYS A 48 -2.84 6.11 22.40
N SER A 49 -1.77 5.56 22.95
CA SER A 49 -0.45 5.55 22.32
C SER A 49 -0.20 4.36 21.40
N LEU A 50 -1.05 3.35 21.49
CA LEU A 50 -0.95 2.13 20.69
C LEU A 50 -2.29 1.86 20.02
N LEU A 51 -2.23 1.30 18.82
CA LEU A 51 -3.39 0.82 18.08
C LEU A 51 -3.64 -0.64 18.43
N GLU A 52 -4.88 -0.98 18.71
CA GLU A 52 -5.30 -2.37 18.90
C GLU A 52 -5.42 -3.06 17.54
N LEU A 53 -4.75 -4.19 17.41
CA LEU A 53 -4.64 -4.96 16.19
C LEU A 53 -4.97 -6.43 16.45
N HIS A 54 -5.28 -7.16 15.39
CA HIS A 54 -5.42 -8.61 15.45
C HIS A 54 -4.09 -9.26 15.10
N SER A 55 -3.84 -10.46 15.60
CA SER A 55 -2.70 -11.26 15.17
C SER A 55 -2.75 -11.50 13.66
N LEU A 56 -1.59 -11.36 13.01
CA LEU A 56 -1.47 -11.61 11.57
C LEU A 56 -1.70 -13.11 11.27
N ARG A 57 -2.33 -13.39 10.15
CA ARG A 57 -2.52 -14.74 9.61
C ARG A 57 -1.74 -14.88 8.33
N GLN A 58 -0.97 -15.96 8.23
CA GLN A 58 -0.16 -16.21 7.04
C GLN A 58 -1.02 -16.30 5.79
N GLY A 59 -0.67 -15.54 4.75
CA GLY A 59 -1.39 -15.52 3.47
C GLY A 59 -2.69 -14.71 3.48
N GLU A 60 -3.06 -14.08 4.60
CA GLU A 60 -4.21 -13.18 4.68
C GLU A 60 -3.74 -11.71 4.77
N PRO A 61 -4.16 -10.83 3.84
CA PRO A 61 -3.83 -9.42 3.92
C PRO A 61 -4.50 -8.77 5.13
N TYR A 62 -3.78 -7.91 5.83
CA TYR A 62 -4.30 -7.16 6.97
C TYR A 62 -4.56 -5.70 6.57
N TRP A 63 -5.83 -5.32 6.52
CA TRP A 63 -6.26 -4.02 6.03
C TRP A 63 -6.48 -3.03 7.17
N ILE A 64 -5.82 -1.88 7.04
CA ILE A 64 -5.97 -0.75 7.95
C ILE A 64 -6.46 0.44 7.14
N GLY A 65 -7.54 1.05 7.60
CA GLY A 65 -8.07 2.27 7.02
C GLY A 65 -7.56 3.50 7.75
N MET A 66 -7.12 4.50 7.00
CA MET A 66 -6.89 5.86 7.47
C MET A 66 -8.09 6.71 7.05
N PHE A 67 -8.82 7.23 8.04
CA PHE A 67 -10.05 7.96 7.79
C PHE A 67 -9.84 9.47 7.77
N LEU A 68 -10.61 10.14 6.93
CA LEU A 68 -10.62 11.59 6.79
C LEU A 68 -9.24 12.16 6.39
N GLY A 69 -8.51 11.41 5.55
CA GLY A 69 -7.36 11.93 4.81
C GLY A 69 -7.80 13.13 3.96
N GLY A 70 -7.06 14.20 4.00
CA GLY A 70 -7.34 15.40 3.21
C GLY A 70 -6.41 15.53 2.01
N ALA A 71 -6.80 16.34 1.04
CA ALA A 71 -6.04 16.61 -0.17
C ALA A 71 -4.59 17.09 0.09
N TYR A 72 -4.34 17.69 1.24
CA TYR A 72 -3.01 18.14 1.62
C TYR A 72 -2.04 16.99 1.91
N GLN A 73 -2.53 15.89 2.43
CA GLN A 73 -1.72 14.69 2.70
C GLN A 73 -1.37 13.95 1.41
N GLU A 74 -2.29 13.88 0.45
CA GLU A 74 -2.05 13.29 -0.85
C GLU A 74 -1.02 14.09 -1.65
N VAL A 75 -1.15 15.43 -1.68
CA VAL A 75 -0.20 16.31 -2.37
C VAL A 75 1.20 16.27 -1.74
N MET A 76 1.31 16.08 -0.44
CA MET A 76 2.60 15.98 0.27
C MET A 76 3.22 14.57 0.22
N GLY A 77 2.43 13.55 -0.14
CA GLY A 77 2.89 12.16 -0.27
C GLY A 77 3.87 11.95 -1.41
N ASN A 78 3.58 12.51 -2.57
CA ASN A 78 4.49 12.86 -3.67
C ASN A 78 5.57 11.83 -4.04
N LEU A 79 5.23 10.54 -4.18
CA LEU A 79 6.15 9.44 -4.51
C LEU A 79 7.45 9.42 -3.68
N HIS A 80 7.38 9.91 -2.44
CA HIS A 80 8.53 9.97 -1.55
C HIS A 80 9.12 8.57 -1.36
N ASN A 81 10.43 8.43 -1.63
CA ASN A 81 11.15 7.15 -1.65
C ASN A 81 10.54 6.10 -2.60
N LEU A 82 9.89 6.53 -3.66
CA LEU A 82 9.21 5.69 -4.65
C LEU A 82 8.01 4.89 -4.09
N PHE A 83 7.47 5.30 -2.96
CA PHE A 83 6.20 4.78 -2.50
C PHE A 83 5.07 5.47 -3.26
N GLY A 84 4.29 4.69 -3.99
CA GLY A 84 3.11 5.15 -4.70
C GLY A 84 1.95 5.50 -3.76
N SER A 85 0.90 6.06 -4.31
CA SER A 85 -0.33 6.35 -3.59
C SER A 85 -1.00 5.05 -3.11
N THR A 86 -1.59 5.08 -1.94
CA THR A 86 -2.42 3.98 -1.45
C THR A 86 -3.81 4.04 -2.07
N SER A 87 -4.53 2.93 -2.09
CA SER A 87 -5.93 2.92 -2.52
C SER A 87 -6.78 3.83 -1.64
N ALA A 88 -7.64 4.65 -2.27
CA ALA A 88 -8.54 5.56 -1.59
C ALA A 88 -9.99 5.25 -1.91
N VAL A 89 -10.87 5.43 -0.91
CA VAL A 89 -12.30 5.18 -1.05
C VAL A 89 -13.09 6.35 -0.51
N HIS A 90 -13.98 6.89 -1.32
CA HIS A 90 -14.91 7.92 -0.90
C HIS A 90 -16.20 7.25 -0.40
N VAL A 91 -16.43 7.37 0.90
CA VAL A 91 -17.57 6.74 1.58
C VAL A 91 -18.56 7.83 2.00
N ARG A 92 -19.82 7.64 1.69
CA ARG A 92 -20.92 8.52 2.09
C ARG A 92 -21.98 7.73 2.84
N LEU A 93 -22.58 8.32 3.86
CA LEU A 93 -23.76 7.73 4.51
C LEU A 93 -24.92 7.68 3.55
N ASN A 94 -25.66 6.57 3.58
CA ASN A 94 -26.88 6.44 2.80
C ASN A 94 -27.95 7.39 3.33
N PRO A 95 -28.47 8.34 2.54
CA PRO A 95 -29.50 9.28 2.98
C PRO A 95 -30.80 8.60 3.44
N ARG A 96 -31.04 7.36 3.04
CA ARG A 96 -32.19 6.54 3.44
C ARG A 96 -32.02 5.85 4.80
N GLY A 97 -30.91 6.14 5.52
CA GLY A 97 -30.69 5.71 6.90
C GLY A 97 -30.07 4.32 7.10
N ASN A 98 -29.86 3.54 6.05
CA ASN A 98 -29.30 2.20 6.14
C ASN A 98 -27.96 2.10 5.40
N GLY A 99 -26.86 1.92 6.15
CA GLY A 99 -25.55 1.63 5.60
C GLY A 99 -24.85 2.84 4.96
N TYR A 100 -23.99 2.56 4.01
CA TYR A 100 -23.12 3.53 3.32
C TYR A 100 -23.15 3.29 1.81
N LEU A 101 -22.66 4.28 1.08
CA LEU A 101 -22.44 4.25 -0.37
C LEU A 101 -20.96 4.49 -0.64
N LEU A 102 -20.40 3.75 -1.57
CA LEU A 102 -19.06 3.99 -2.10
C LEU A 102 -19.23 4.85 -3.37
N ASP A 103 -18.84 6.13 -3.28
CA ASP A 103 -18.97 7.05 -4.41
C ASP A 103 -17.83 6.86 -5.42
N HIS A 104 -16.60 6.76 -4.92
CA HIS A 104 -15.41 6.52 -5.73
C HIS A 104 -14.47 5.55 -5.03
N VAL A 105 -13.90 4.65 -5.83
CA VAL A 105 -12.81 3.76 -5.42
C VAL A 105 -11.63 4.07 -6.34
N LEU A 106 -10.57 4.63 -5.77
CA LEU A 106 -9.33 4.94 -6.47
C LEU A 106 -8.33 3.82 -6.13
N LYS A 107 -7.83 3.14 -7.15
CA LYS A 107 -6.75 2.17 -6.97
C LYS A 107 -5.46 2.92 -6.68
N GLY A 108 -4.68 2.42 -5.73
CA GLY A 108 -3.33 2.91 -5.49
C GLY A 108 -2.38 2.57 -6.63
N ASP A 109 -1.23 3.24 -6.65
CA ASP A 109 -0.22 3.07 -7.70
C ASP A 109 0.42 1.69 -7.63
N THR A 110 0.71 1.16 -8.80
CA THR A 110 1.50 -0.07 -8.98
C THR A 110 2.99 0.26 -9.13
N ASN A 111 3.84 -0.75 -9.08
CA ASN A 111 5.26 -0.57 -9.39
C ASN A 111 5.46 -0.08 -10.84
N ALA A 112 4.62 -0.50 -11.77
CA ALA A 112 4.65 -0.01 -13.15
C ALA A 112 4.33 1.49 -13.21
N ASP A 113 3.27 1.95 -12.53
CA ASP A 113 2.88 3.37 -12.50
C ASP A 113 4.03 4.24 -11.96
N VAL A 114 4.67 3.81 -10.88
CA VAL A 114 5.80 4.55 -10.28
C VAL A 114 7.03 4.55 -11.20
N LEU A 115 7.31 3.46 -11.90
CA LEU A 115 8.39 3.40 -12.88
C LEU A 115 8.16 4.37 -14.05
N GLU A 116 6.92 4.43 -14.56
CA GLU A 116 6.55 5.37 -15.64
C GLU A 116 6.72 6.83 -15.21
N GLU A 117 6.30 7.19 -13.99
CA GLU A 117 6.54 8.52 -13.42
C GLU A 117 8.03 8.86 -13.31
N MET A 118 8.87 7.86 -13.07
CA MET A 118 10.33 8.00 -13.04
C MET A 118 10.97 7.89 -14.45
N GLN A 119 10.17 7.96 -15.51
CA GLN A 119 10.62 7.89 -16.90
C GLN A 119 11.28 6.56 -17.29
N HIS A 120 10.89 5.47 -16.62
CA HIS A 120 11.21 4.11 -17.01
C HIS A 120 10.00 3.47 -17.70
N ASP A 121 10.25 2.73 -18.76
CA ASP A 121 9.22 2.02 -19.51
C ASP A 121 9.16 0.55 -19.06
N PRO A 122 8.10 0.12 -18.34
CA PRO A 122 7.96 -1.25 -17.87
C PRO A 122 7.88 -2.29 -19.00
N GLU A 123 7.26 -1.95 -20.12
CA GLU A 123 7.16 -2.83 -21.28
C GLU A 123 8.53 -3.06 -21.91
N LEU A 124 9.33 -2.01 -22.03
CA LEU A 124 10.70 -2.11 -22.52
C LEU A 124 11.57 -2.95 -21.58
N MET A 125 11.35 -2.86 -20.26
CA MET A 125 12.05 -3.71 -19.28
C MET A 125 11.71 -5.20 -19.47
N LEU A 126 10.43 -5.50 -19.66
CA LEU A 126 9.98 -6.87 -19.96
C LEU A 126 10.56 -7.39 -21.27
N GLU A 127 10.59 -6.57 -22.30
CA GLU A 127 11.15 -6.94 -23.60
C GLU A 127 12.65 -7.21 -23.52
N ARG A 128 13.41 -6.37 -22.80
CA ARG A 128 14.83 -6.59 -22.55
C ARG A 128 15.10 -7.89 -21.77
N LEU A 129 14.24 -8.20 -20.80
CA LEU A 129 14.34 -9.47 -20.07
C LEU A 129 14.09 -10.66 -21.00
N ARG A 130 13.08 -10.59 -21.89
CA ARG A 130 12.81 -11.62 -22.89
C ARG A 130 14.01 -11.86 -23.79
N GLN A 131 14.56 -10.80 -24.40
CA GLN A 131 15.71 -10.88 -25.28
C GLN A 131 16.94 -11.45 -24.57
N SER A 132 17.20 -11.01 -23.33
CA SER A 132 18.31 -11.53 -22.52
C SER A 132 18.12 -13.00 -22.17
N SER A 133 16.89 -13.42 -21.88
CA SER A 133 16.55 -14.80 -21.58
C SER A 133 16.69 -15.69 -22.82
N GLU A 134 16.24 -15.24 -23.98
CA GLU A 134 16.40 -15.95 -25.25
C GLU A 134 17.89 -16.15 -25.58
N ALA A 135 18.69 -15.13 -25.45
CA ALA A 135 20.13 -15.21 -25.65
C ALA A 135 20.81 -16.18 -24.65
N ALA A 136 20.34 -16.22 -23.39
CA ALA A 136 20.84 -17.16 -22.38
C ALA A 136 20.46 -18.61 -22.69
N ILE A 137 19.22 -18.85 -23.17
CA ILE A 137 18.76 -20.16 -23.61
C ILE A 137 19.60 -20.65 -24.79
N GLN A 138 19.85 -19.79 -25.77
CA GLN A 138 20.70 -20.13 -26.93
C GLN A 138 22.12 -20.52 -26.54
N ARG A 139 22.67 -19.89 -25.49
CA ARG A 139 23.97 -20.24 -24.93
C ARG A 139 23.95 -21.48 -24.02
N GLY A 140 22.77 -22.04 -23.71
CA GLY A 140 22.61 -23.16 -22.80
C GLY A 140 22.83 -22.81 -21.32
N THR A 141 22.77 -21.54 -20.95
CA THR A 141 22.98 -21.06 -19.57
C THR A 141 21.67 -20.85 -18.81
N LEU A 142 20.51 -20.94 -19.48
CA LEU A 142 19.19 -20.81 -18.88
C LEU A 142 18.24 -21.83 -19.49
N GLN A 143 17.39 -22.46 -18.69
CA GLN A 143 16.33 -23.33 -19.16
C GLN A 143 15.09 -22.55 -19.55
N ILE A 144 14.27 -23.08 -20.45
CA ILE A 144 13.06 -22.41 -20.95
C ILE A 144 12.06 -22.18 -19.81
N GLU A 145 11.92 -23.15 -18.92
CA GLU A 145 11.03 -23.07 -17.77
C GLU A 145 11.43 -21.96 -16.81
N ASP A 146 12.73 -21.80 -16.54
CA ASP A 146 13.25 -20.73 -15.68
C ASP A 146 13.07 -19.34 -16.32
N ALA A 147 13.27 -19.23 -17.63
CA ALA A 147 13.00 -18.01 -18.37
C ALA A 147 11.52 -17.57 -18.28
N ARG A 148 10.59 -18.52 -18.44
CA ARG A 148 9.15 -18.27 -18.27
C ARG A 148 8.81 -17.80 -16.85
N LEU A 149 9.41 -18.44 -15.86
CA LEU A 149 9.22 -18.09 -14.46
C LEU A 149 9.72 -16.66 -14.16
N LEU A 150 10.92 -16.30 -14.64
CA LEU A 150 11.49 -14.96 -14.49
C LEU A 150 10.60 -13.88 -15.11
N ILE A 151 10.13 -14.08 -16.33
CA ILE A 151 9.25 -13.13 -17.02
C ILE A 151 7.90 -13.01 -16.30
N SER A 152 7.34 -14.14 -15.86
CA SER A 152 6.09 -14.17 -15.09
C SER A 152 6.21 -13.42 -13.76
N HIS A 153 7.33 -13.62 -13.05
CA HIS A 153 7.59 -12.92 -11.78
C HIS A 153 7.76 -11.42 -11.98
N LEU A 154 8.53 -10.99 -12.98
CA LEU A 154 8.67 -9.56 -13.26
C LEU A 154 7.33 -8.93 -13.58
N LYS A 155 6.52 -9.56 -14.46
CA LYS A 155 5.19 -9.09 -14.81
C LYS A 155 4.29 -8.98 -13.57
N ALA A 156 4.26 -10.00 -12.73
CA ALA A 156 3.49 -9.98 -11.49
C ALA A 156 3.97 -8.89 -10.53
N SER A 157 5.28 -8.67 -10.42
CA SER A 157 5.85 -7.58 -9.61
C SER A 157 5.45 -6.20 -10.11
N LEU A 158 5.39 -5.98 -11.42
CA LEU A 158 4.98 -4.70 -12.00
C LEU A 158 3.52 -4.36 -11.67
N ASP A 159 2.66 -5.36 -11.57
CA ASP A 159 1.24 -5.21 -11.23
C ASP A 159 0.98 -5.03 -9.71
N GLN A 160 1.99 -5.25 -8.87
CA GLN A 160 1.90 -5.09 -7.41
C GLN A 160 2.06 -3.64 -6.98
N THR A 161 1.60 -3.34 -5.76
CA THR A 161 1.85 -2.05 -5.12
C THR A 161 3.32 -1.92 -4.71
N THR A 162 3.76 -0.69 -4.47
CA THR A 162 5.13 -0.41 -3.99
C THR A 162 5.35 -0.80 -2.52
N TYR A 163 4.31 -1.25 -1.83
CA TYR A 163 4.36 -1.68 -0.43
C TYR A 163 4.58 -3.18 -0.32
N LEU A 164 5.26 -3.60 0.75
CA LEU A 164 5.48 -5.02 1.02
C LEU A 164 4.14 -5.76 1.14
N GLN A 165 4.05 -6.86 0.42
CA GLN A 165 2.95 -7.81 0.55
C GLN A 165 3.51 -9.08 1.22
N GLY A 166 2.86 -9.48 2.31
CA GLY A 166 3.24 -10.68 3.06
C GLY A 166 2.77 -11.97 2.39
#